data_ddb0deaa646c78da6fa9c1a55a6c9407
#
_entry.id   ddb0deaa646c78da6fa9c1a55a6c9407
#
_cell.length_a   1.000
_cell.length_b   1.000
_cell.length_c   1.000
_cell.angle_alpha   90.00
_cell.angle_beta   90.00
_cell.angle_gamma   90.00
#
_symmetry.space_group_name_H-M   'P 1'
#
loop_
_entity.id
_entity.type
_entity.pdbx_description
1 polymer ?
#
loop_
_entity_poly.entity_id
_entity_poly.type
_entity_poly.pdbx_seq_one_letter_code
_entity_poly.pdbx_strand_id
1 'polypeptide(L)'
;MQKINFRNEIIGLRAIAIIAVIFFHLGNQYFDGGFVGVDIFFVISGYLISSIIFNNINNFNIFYFYERRIRRIVPVLLVVSLVTVPFAYFTLLQKNFTDYGQSLTLVPVFLSNFIFWIEEGYWEFSSKLKPLIHTWSLAVEGQFYLFYPLIFFF
;
A
#
# COMPACT_ATOMS: atom_id res chain seq x y z
N MET A 1 -13.05 -8.92 22.90
CA MET A 1 -12.37 -9.09 21.60
C MET A 1 -11.83 -10.50 21.50
N GLN A 2 -12.39 -11.34 20.65
CA GLN A 2 -11.79 -12.64 20.37
C GLN A 2 -10.42 -12.42 19.74
N LYS A 3 -9.38 -13.09 20.29
CA LYS A 3 -8.06 -13.15 19.66
C LYS A 3 -8.26 -13.78 18.29
N ILE A 4 -7.97 -13.03 17.24
CA ILE A 4 -7.84 -13.61 15.89
C ILE A 4 -6.72 -14.63 16.02
N ASN A 5 -7.04 -15.92 15.89
CA ASN A 5 -6.01 -16.95 15.79
C ASN A 5 -5.13 -16.57 14.60
N PHE A 6 -3.88 -16.23 14.89
CA PHE A 6 -2.88 -15.96 13.86
C PHE A 6 -2.74 -17.23 13.01
N ARG A 7 -3.27 -17.17 11.79
CA ARG A 7 -3.11 -18.27 10.83
C ARG A 7 -1.72 -18.14 10.22
N ASN A 8 -0.84 -19.06 10.57
CA ASN A 8 0.53 -19.08 10.07
C ASN A 8 0.59 -19.17 8.54
N GLU A 9 -0.44 -19.74 7.91
CA GLU A 9 -0.59 -19.85 6.46
C GLU A 9 -0.68 -18.46 5.80
N ILE A 10 -1.42 -17.53 6.42
CA ILE A 10 -1.55 -16.16 5.91
C ILE A 10 -0.22 -15.41 6.01
N ILE A 11 0.52 -15.62 7.10
CA ILE A 11 1.86 -15.04 7.26
C ILE A 11 2.80 -15.59 6.19
N GLY A 12 2.77 -16.90 5.94
CA GLY A 12 3.54 -17.55 4.90
C GLY A 12 3.23 -17.00 3.50
N LEU A 13 1.95 -16.90 3.15
CA LEU A 13 1.53 -16.32 1.86
C LEU A 13 1.99 -14.86 1.69
N ARG A 14 1.92 -14.05 2.75
CA ARG A 14 2.43 -12.67 2.72
C ARG A 14 3.94 -12.63 2.49
N ALA A 15 4.69 -13.52 3.13
CA ALA A 15 6.14 -13.59 2.95
C ALA A 15 6.50 -13.96 1.50
N ILE A 16 5.83 -14.96 0.92
CA ILE A 16 6.02 -15.35 -0.48
C ILE A 16 5.69 -14.18 -1.42
N ALA A 17 4.58 -13.50 -1.19
CA ALA A 17 4.17 -12.34 -1.99
C ALA A 17 5.20 -11.20 -1.93
N ILE A 18 5.75 -10.88 -0.74
CA ILE A 18 6.80 -9.87 -0.58
C ILE A 18 8.06 -10.28 -1.36
N ILE A 19 8.51 -11.52 -1.21
CA ILE A 19 9.70 -12.03 -1.88
C ILE A 19 9.54 -11.92 -3.40
N ALA A 20 8.39 -12.33 -3.95
CA ALA A 20 8.09 -12.25 -5.37
C ALA A 20 8.16 -10.81 -5.89
N VAL A 21 7.55 -9.85 -5.18
CA VAL A 21 7.58 -8.42 -5.54
C VAL A 21 9.00 -7.86 -5.49
N ILE A 22 9.80 -8.22 -4.48
CA ILE A 22 11.19 -7.76 -4.37
C ILE A 22 12.01 -8.27 -5.55
N PHE A 23 11.95 -9.56 -5.88
CA PHE A 23 12.71 -10.11 -7.01
C PHE A 23 12.26 -9.55 -8.35
N PHE A 24 10.98 -9.26 -8.54
CA PHE A 24 10.47 -8.55 -9.70
C PHE A 24 11.13 -7.18 -9.86
N HIS A 25 11.19 -6.38 -8.79
CA HIS A 25 11.81 -5.04 -8.83
C HIS A 25 13.33 -5.06 -8.97
N LEU A 26 13.98 -6.14 -8.59
CA LEU A 26 15.41 -6.36 -8.84
C LEU A 26 15.70 -6.76 -10.30
N GLY A 27 14.69 -6.87 -11.15
CA GLY A 27 14.86 -7.24 -12.56
C GLY A 27 15.26 -8.70 -12.77
N ASN A 28 14.89 -9.59 -11.87
CA ASN A 28 15.18 -11.01 -11.97
C ASN A 28 14.23 -11.68 -12.96
N GLN A 29 14.78 -12.17 -14.09
CA GLN A 29 14.01 -12.78 -15.19
C GLN A 29 13.13 -13.97 -14.77
N TYR A 30 13.49 -14.67 -13.69
CA TYR A 30 12.68 -15.79 -13.17
C TYR A 30 11.42 -15.30 -12.41
N PHE A 31 11.32 -14.01 -12.13
CA PHE A 31 10.24 -13.41 -11.35
C PHE A 31 9.48 -12.31 -12.12
N ASP A 32 9.43 -12.38 -13.44
CA ASP A 32 8.71 -11.40 -14.26
C ASP A 32 7.22 -11.27 -13.90
N GLY A 33 6.60 -12.34 -13.40
CA GLY A 33 5.24 -12.33 -12.84
C GLY A 33 5.14 -11.91 -11.37
N GLY A 34 6.23 -11.49 -10.73
CA GLY A 34 6.27 -11.20 -9.29
C GLY A 34 5.37 -10.04 -8.84
N PHE A 35 4.95 -9.16 -9.77
CA PHE A 35 3.96 -8.10 -9.51
C PHE A 35 2.61 -8.64 -9.00
N VAL A 36 2.25 -9.89 -9.35
CA VAL A 36 1.04 -10.58 -8.83
C VAL A 36 1.06 -10.69 -7.30
N GLY A 37 2.23 -10.59 -6.66
CA GLY A 37 2.33 -10.51 -5.21
C GLY A 37 1.50 -9.37 -4.60
N VAL A 38 1.31 -8.26 -5.31
CA VAL A 38 0.45 -7.14 -4.88
C VAL A 38 -1.02 -7.58 -4.82
N ASP A 39 -1.48 -8.36 -5.81
CA ASP A 39 -2.86 -8.87 -5.84
C ASP A 39 -3.11 -9.84 -4.68
N ILE A 40 -2.10 -10.67 -4.35
CA ILE A 40 -2.15 -11.55 -3.17
C ILE A 40 -2.33 -10.72 -1.89
N PHE A 41 -1.65 -9.57 -1.77
CA PHE A 41 -1.85 -8.66 -0.64
C PHE A 41 -3.27 -8.12 -0.58
N PHE A 42 -3.85 -7.70 -1.69
CA PHE A 42 -5.22 -7.19 -1.73
C PHE A 42 -6.23 -8.25 -1.29
N VAL A 43 -6.09 -9.49 -1.79
CA VAL A 43 -6.96 -10.61 -1.38
C VAL A 43 -6.83 -10.90 0.12
N ILE A 44 -5.61 -10.97 0.65
CA ILE A 44 -5.36 -11.21 2.07
C ILE A 44 -5.93 -10.08 2.92
N SER A 45 -5.73 -8.82 2.52
CA SER A 45 -6.25 -7.66 3.24
C SER A 45 -7.77 -7.65 3.25
N GLY A 46 -8.41 -7.94 2.10
CA GLY A 46 -9.86 -8.10 2.00
C GLY A 46 -10.40 -9.18 2.93
N TYR A 47 -9.79 -10.36 2.91
CA TYR A 47 -10.17 -11.47 3.78
C TYR A 47 -10.04 -11.12 5.28
N LEU A 48 -8.91 -10.53 5.68
CA LEU A 48 -8.67 -10.19 7.08
C LEU A 48 -9.64 -9.14 7.60
N ILE A 49 -9.95 -8.11 6.81
CA ILE A 49 -10.88 -7.06 7.22
C ILE A 49 -12.30 -7.60 7.31
N SER A 50 -12.73 -8.36 6.30
CA SER A 50 -14.03 -9.01 6.32
C SER A 50 -14.18 -9.91 7.55
N SER A 51 -13.16 -10.72 7.86
CA SER A 51 -13.17 -11.57 9.06
C SER A 51 -13.26 -10.75 10.36
N ILE A 52 -12.57 -9.61 10.45
CA ILE A 52 -12.65 -8.73 11.64
C ILE A 52 -14.06 -8.17 11.81
N ILE A 53 -14.68 -7.70 10.72
CA ILE A 53 -16.03 -7.12 10.76
C ILE A 53 -17.06 -8.19 11.12
N PHE A 54 -17.07 -9.31 10.41
CA PHE A 54 -18.05 -10.39 10.63
C PHE A 54 -17.95 -11.00 12.03
N ASN A 55 -16.75 -11.24 12.54
CA ASN A 55 -16.56 -11.82 13.87
C ASN A 55 -16.93 -10.86 15.02
N ASN A 56 -17.04 -9.57 14.75
CA ASN A 56 -17.34 -8.56 15.77
C ASN A 56 -18.55 -7.69 15.43
N ILE A 57 -19.43 -8.14 14.55
CA ILE A 57 -20.51 -7.31 13.97
C ILE A 57 -21.35 -6.59 15.03
N ASN A 58 -21.64 -7.25 16.16
CA ASN A 58 -22.46 -6.68 17.24
C ASN A 58 -21.72 -5.67 18.13
N ASN A 59 -20.38 -5.66 18.11
CA ASN A 59 -19.52 -4.82 18.96
C ASN A 59 -18.40 -4.14 18.17
N PHE A 60 -18.60 -3.96 16.86
CA PHE A 60 -17.59 -3.35 16.00
C PHE A 60 -17.51 -1.84 16.26
N ASN A 61 -16.35 -1.38 16.66
CA ASN A 61 -16.07 0.05 16.83
C ASN A 61 -15.22 0.54 15.67
N ILE A 62 -15.83 1.35 14.80
CA ILE A 62 -15.23 1.86 13.57
C ILE A 62 -14.03 2.78 13.87
N PHE A 63 -14.12 3.64 14.92
CA PHE A 63 -13.04 4.53 15.31
C PHE A 63 -11.82 3.74 15.79
N TYR A 64 -12.00 2.71 16.59
CA TYR A 64 -10.94 1.84 17.06
C TYR A 64 -10.30 1.06 15.90
N PHE A 65 -11.08 0.65 14.92
CA PHE A 65 -10.59 -0.01 13.71
C PHE A 65 -9.65 0.93 12.93
N TYR A 66 -10.06 2.18 12.66
CA TYR A 66 -9.24 3.15 11.95
C TYR A 66 -7.99 3.53 12.73
N GLU A 67 -8.11 3.80 14.03
CA GLU A 67 -6.98 4.12 14.89
C GLU A 67 -5.87 3.07 14.78
N ARG A 68 -6.21 1.78 14.87
CA ARG A 68 -5.24 0.70 14.76
C ARG A 68 -4.56 0.64 13.40
N ARG A 69 -5.27 0.95 12.32
CA ARG A 69 -4.72 0.99 10.96
C ARG A 69 -3.80 2.18 10.76
N ILE A 70 -4.23 3.36 11.18
CA ILE A 70 -3.44 4.59 11.11
C ILE A 70 -2.12 4.42 11.89
N ARG A 71 -2.19 3.96 13.13
CA ARG A 71 -1.00 3.72 13.97
C ARG A 71 -0.02 2.69 13.37
N ARG A 72 -0.50 1.80 12.53
CA ARG A 72 0.34 0.79 11.88
C ARG A 72 0.95 1.26 10.58
N ILE A 73 0.20 1.98 9.75
CA ILE A 73 0.59 2.32 8.37
C ILE A 73 1.29 3.68 8.30
N VAL A 74 0.69 4.70 8.90
CA VAL A 74 1.15 6.09 8.74
C VAL A 74 2.58 6.32 9.25
N PRO A 75 3.02 5.81 10.40
CA PRO A 75 4.40 6.07 10.86
C PRO A 75 5.45 5.52 9.90
N VAL A 76 5.25 4.30 9.39
CA VAL A 76 6.19 3.68 8.43
C VAL A 76 6.19 4.45 7.12
N LEU A 77 5.01 4.83 6.63
CA LEU A 77 4.85 5.60 5.40
C LEU A 77 5.57 6.95 5.48
N LEU A 78 5.42 7.66 6.60
CA LEU A 78 6.10 8.94 6.83
C LEU A 78 7.62 8.77 6.88
N VAL A 79 8.13 7.75 7.57
CA VAL A 79 9.57 7.49 7.62
C VAL A 79 10.13 7.20 6.23
N VAL A 80 9.48 6.33 5.46
CA VAL A 80 9.90 6.04 4.08
C VAL A 80 9.86 7.31 3.23
N SER A 81 8.78 8.09 3.30
CA SER A 81 8.65 9.35 2.57
C SER A 81 9.77 10.34 2.93
N LEU A 82 10.07 10.52 4.20
CA LEU A 82 11.14 11.42 4.65
C LEU A 82 12.54 10.95 4.22
N VAL A 83 12.78 9.65 4.27
CA VAL A 83 14.08 9.07 3.83
C VAL A 83 14.28 9.25 2.33
N THR A 84 13.23 9.18 1.52
CA THR A 84 13.36 9.37 0.07
C THR A 84 13.64 10.81 -0.35
N VAL A 85 13.34 11.84 0.48
CA VAL A 85 13.56 13.27 0.16
C VAL A 85 15.02 13.57 -0.20
N PRO A 86 16.03 13.26 0.64
CA PRO A 86 17.42 13.56 0.29
C PRO A 86 17.87 12.83 -0.96
N PHE A 87 17.48 11.57 -1.15
CA PHE A 87 17.82 10.83 -2.37
C PHE A 87 17.22 11.48 -3.61
N ALA A 88 15.92 11.85 -3.55
CA ALA A 88 15.25 12.54 -4.65
C ALA A 88 15.93 13.88 -4.99
N TYR A 89 16.34 14.65 -3.96
CA TYR A 89 17.00 15.94 -4.15
C TYR A 89 18.34 15.82 -4.90
N PHE A 90 19.15 14.78 -4.62
CA PHE A 90 20.46 14.61 -5.24
C PHE A 90 20.41 13.84 -6.56
N THR A 91 19.35 13.10 -6.86
CA THR A 91 19.31 12.19 -8.03
C THR A 91 18.33 12.62 -9.11
N LEU A 92 17.26 13.35 -8.77
CA LEU A 92 16.23 13.71 -9.73
C LEU A 92 16.53 15.05 -10.45
N LEU A 93 16.20 15.08 -11.73
CA LEU A 93 16.16 16.31 -12.50
C LEU A 93 15.02 17.22 -12.01
N GLN A 94 15.13 18.52 -12.26
CA GLN A 94 14.18 19.55 -11.79
C GLN A 94 12.70 19.18 -12.01
N LYS A 95 12.35 18.71 -13.22
CA LYS A 95 10.99 18.29 -13.55
C LYS A 95 10.53 17.12 -12.67
N ASN A 96 11.32 16.05 -12.64
CA ASN A 96 11.00 14.83 -11.86
C ASN A 96 10.96 15.10 -10.36
N PHE A 97 11.73 16.09 -9.87
CA PHE A 97 11.70 16.51 -8.47
C PHE A 97 10.40 17.25 -8.13
N THR A 98 9.84 18.04 -9.08
CA THR A 98 8.52 18.67 -8.90
C THR A 98 7.42 17.63 -8.83
N ASP A 99 7.42 16.65 -9.74
CA ASP A 99 6.45 15.54 -9.77
C ASP A 99 6.56 14.68 -8.48
N TYR A 100 7.80 14.44 -8.01
CA TYR A 100 8.05 13.81 -6.71
C TYR A 100 7.43 14.60 -5.55
N GLY A 101 7.57 15.93 -5.54
CA GLY A 101 6.99 16.80 -4.52
C GLY A 101 5.45 16.70 -4.47
N GLN A 102 4.79 16.62 -5.62
CA GLN A 102 3.35 16.40 -5.72
C GLN A 102 2.96 15.02 -5.16
N SER A 103 3.68 13.97 -5.55
CA SER A 103 3.47 12.62 -5.01
C SER A 103 3.63 12.59 -3.49
N LEU A 104 4.65 13.25 -2.95
CA LEU A 104 4.93 13.32 -1.52
C LEU A 104 3.77 13.91 -0.70
N THR A 105 3.01 14.88 -1.26
CA THR A 105 1.84 15.47 -0.59
C THR A 105 0.63 14.54 -0.59
N LEU A 106 0.48 13.69 -1.61
CA LEU A 106 -0.69 12.81 -1.78
C LEU A 106 -0.52 11.44 -1.12
N VAL A 107 0.71 11.00 -0.87
CA VAL A 107 1.03 9.73 -0.22
C VAL A 107 0.40 9.61 1.19
N PRO A 108 0.51 10.60 2.11
CA PRO A 108 -0.06 10.49 3.44
C PRO A 108 -1.59 10.45 3.48
N VAL A 109 -2.25 10.96 2.45
CA VAL A 109 -3.72 10.98 2.33
C VAL A 109 -4.26 9.82 1.48
N PHE A 110 -3.40 8.86 1.11
CA PHE A 110 -3.75 7.68 0.31
C PHE A 110 -4.38 8.00 -1.06
N LEU A 111 -3.89 9.06 -1.72
CA LEU A 111 -4.34 9.49 -3.05
C LEU A 111 -3.24 9.34 -4.12
N SER A 112 -2.11 8.74 -3.82
CA SER A 112 -0.98 8.57 -4.74
C SER A 112 -1.32 7.75 -5.99
N ASN A 113 -2.28 6.82 -5.90
CA ASN A 113 -2.76 6.06 -7.06
C ASN A 113 -3.38 6.95 -8.14
N PHE A 114 -4.07 8.03 -7.76
CA PHE A 114 -4.68 8.95 -8.73
C PHE A 114 -3.64 9.79 -9.46
N ILE A 115 -2.64 10.32 -8.76
CA ILE A 115 -1.60 11.11 -9.41
C ILE A 115 -0.78 10.26 -10.38
N PHE A 116 -0.41 9.04 -9.99
CA PHE A 116 0.35 8.14 -10.87
C PHE A 116 -0.46 7.67 -12.07
N TRP A 117 -1.79 7.64 -11.97
CA TRP A 117 -2.67 7.36 -13.11
C TRP A 117 -2.78 8.55 -14.07
N ILE A 118 -2.82 9.79 -13.57
CA ILE A 118 -2.92 11.01 -14.39
C ILE A 118 -1.61 11.33 -15.09
N GLU A 119 -0.46 11.08 -14.44
CA GLU A 119 0.89 11.41 -14.92
C GLU A 119 1.44 10.46 -15.98
N GLU A 120 0.62 9.77 -16.74
CA GLU A 120 1.00 8.77 -17.74
C GLU A 120 1.35 7.40 -17.16
N GLY A 121 0.57 6.43 -17.58
CA GLY A 121 0.67 4.98 -17.46
C GLY A 121 1.75 4.41 -16.52
N TYR A 122 1.32 3.78 -15.45
CA TYR A 122 2.15 3.02 -14.51
C TYR A 122 3.23 2.14 -15.20
N TRP A 123 3.02 1.74 -16.44
CA TRP A 123 3.86 0.82 -17.20
C TRP A 123 4.92 1.48 -18.08
N GLU A 124 4.97 2.81 -18.15
CA GLU A 124 5.94 3.51 -18.98
C GLU A 124 7.33 3.59 -18.34
N PHE A 125 8.35 3.82 -19.19
CA PHE A 125 9.74 3.96 -18.77
C PHE A 125 9.95 5.07 -17.73
N SER A 126 9.10 6.09 -17.73
CA SER A 126 9.06 7.19 -16.75
C SER A 126 8.78 6.71 -15.33
N SER A 127 8.10 5.58 -15.15
CA SER A 127 7.77 5.02 -13.84
C SER A 127 9.01 4.65 -13.01
N LYS A 128 10.11 4.26 -13.66
CA LYS A 128 11.39 3.91 -13.01
C LYS A 128 12.07 5.10 -12.31
N LEU A 129 11.69 6.33 -12.68
CA LEU A 129 12.22 7.56 -12.08
C LEU A 129 11.34 8.13 -10.96
N LYS A 130 10.27 7.42 -10.55
CA LYS A 130 9.34 7.86 -9.51
C LYS A 130 9.59 7.09 -8.20
N PRO A 131 10.32 7.66 -7.21
CA PRO A 131 10.72 6.94 -5.98
C PRO A 131 9.55 6.41 -5.15
N LEU A 132 8.40 7.09 -5.16
CA LEU A 132 7.21 6.73 -4.37
C LEU A 132 6.16 5.94 -5.15
N ILE A 133 6.49 5.48 -6.37
CA ILE A 133 5.49 4.80 -7.22
C ILE A 133 4.86 3.59 -6.52
N HIS A 134 5.61 2.84 -5.72
CA HIS A 134 5.10 1.67 -5.00
C HIS A 134 3.99 1.97 -3.99
N THR A 135 3.81 3.25 -3.63
CA THR A 135 2.74 3.66 -2.71
C THR A 135 1.35 3.64 -3.34
N TRP A 136 1.23 3.45 -4.67
CA TRP A 136 -0.07 3.35 -5.33
C TRP A 136 -0.92 2.19 -4.78
N SER A 137 -0.32 1.03 -4.57
CA SER A 137 -1.02 -0.13 -4.02
C SER A 137 -1.44 0.09 -2.57
N LEU A 138 -0.59 0.76 -1.78
CA LEU A 138 -0.92 1.14 -0.42
C LEU A 138 -2.07 2.16 -0.38
N ALA A 139 -2.15 3.08 -1.35
CA ALA A 139 -3.25 4.02 -1.48
C ALA A 139 -4.57 3.29 -1.76
N VAL A 140 -4.60 2.35 -2.70
CA VAL A 140 -5.77 1.51 -2.99
C VAL A 140 -6.20 0.72 -1.74
N GLU A 141 -5.24 0.12 -1.04
CA GLU A 141 -5.51 -0.60 0.21
C GLU A 141 -6.08 0.32 1.29
N GLY A 142 -5.54 1.54 1.44
CA GLY A 142 -6.03 2.55 2.38
C GLY A 142 -7.46 3.01 2.07
N GLN A 143 -7.78 3.23 0.80
CA GLN A 143 -9.14 3.55 0.34
C GLN A 143 -10.11 2.40 0.63
N PHE A 144 -9.69 1.15 0.38
CA PHE A 144 -10.49 -0.02 0.74
C PHE A 144 -10.76 -0.06 2.26
N TYR A 145 -9.76 0.21 3.09
CA TYR A 145 -9.92 0.27 4.55
C TYR A 145 -10.89 1.36 4.98
N LEU A 146 -10.94 2.48 4.25
CA LEU A 146 -11.84 3.58 4.55
C LEU A 146 -13.30 3.24 4.19
N PHE A 147 -13.53 2.75 2.97
CA PHE A 147 -14.89 2.59 2.44
C PHE A 147 -15.55 1.27 2.84
N TYR A 148 -14.80 0.17 2.91
CA TYR A 148 -15.37 -1.15 3.14
C TYR A 148 -16.13 -1.28 4.47
N PRO A 149 -15.62 -0.81 5.63
CA PRO A 149 -16.40 -0.84 6.87
C PRO A 149 -17.67 0.02 6.82
N LEU A 150 -17.65 1.14 6.07
CA LEU A 150 -18.81 2.02 5.94
C LEU A 150 -19.97 1.32 5.22
N ILE A 151 -19.67 0.54 4.17
CA ILE A 151 -20.69 -0.23 3.41
C ILE A 151 -21.43 -1.23 4.30
N PHE A 152 -20.81 -1.74 5.37
CA PHE A 152 -21.43 -2.70 6.28
C PHE A 152 -22.35 -2.05 7.33
N PHE A 153 -22.24 -0.74 7.54
CA PHE A 153 -22.97 -0.03 8.59
C PHE A 153 -24.00 0.94 8.05
N PHE A 154 -24.09 1.08 6.73
CA PHE A 154 -25.13 1.81 6.00
C PHE A 154 -25.90 0.86 5.08
#